data_585461101ab6265434aa94bc4ab81366
#
_entry.id   585461101ab6265434aa94bc4ab81366
#
_cell.length_a   1.000
_cell.length_b   1.000
_cell.length_c   1.000
_cell.angle_alpha   90.00
_cell.angle_beta   90.00
_cell.angle_gamma   90.00
#
_symmetry.space_group_name_H-M   'P 1'
#
loop_
_entity.id
_entity.type
_entity.pdbx_description
1 polymer ?
#
loop_
_entity_poly.entity_id
_entity_poly.type
_entity_poly.pdbx_seq_one_letter_code
_entity_poly.pdbx_strand_id
1 'polypeptide(L)'
;MAISKKLFGKIENKDVNSYTITAGDQSFAQAYVEILDFGCRIRQIVVPDRYGFSSNIVLGCDTPQGYFESDNEYFGAVVGRYANRIRNGRYTDSTGTHQLVQNEGRNHIHGGIEGFHNMIWTCTKTTDDTITFEATQPDGAGGFPGTLEMVLTYSFKKYDGKYTLAMELTGKSDKDTLFNPTNHSYFNLNTTQKDVSDHNLTIFADEYTPIDDEVMPTGEILPVDGYMDFRKPKSIIGTIQSAWHGGFTEITSKKGIDHNFIIKNDAEKTVKIAVLESTESGRKMDVYSNAPGVQLYTGNHLTPIHKGICLEPQYFPDSVNATDNPKLAPYPFLKAGDTATFKVMYDFSII
;
A
#
# COMPACT_ATOMS: atom_id res chain seq x y z
N MET A 1 -1.46 -16.32 -22.15
CA MET A 1 -0.09 -16.77 -21.77
C MET A 1 -0.22 -17.42 -20.41
N ALA A 2 0.47 -18.51 -20.14
CA ALA A 2 0.33 -19.17 -18.84
C ALA A 2 1.15 -18.41 -17.77
N ILE A 3 0.57 -18.23 -16.60
CA ILE A 3 1.28 -17.71 -15.42
C ILE A 3 2.39 -18.68 -15.05
N SER A 4 3.59 -18.19 -14.83
CA SER A 4 4.70 -19.02 -14.38
C SER A 4 4.80 -19.01 -12.85
N LYS A 5 4.98 -20.21 -12.26
CA LYS A 5 5.26 -20.40 -10.84
C LYS A 5 6.69 -20.90 -10.68
N LYS A 6 7.44 -20.33 -9.70
CA LYS A 6 8.80 -20.77 -9.36
C LYS A 6 8.97 -20.78 -7.85
N LEU A 7 9.80 -21.67 -7.34
CA LEU A 7 10.27 -21.59 -5.95
C LEU A 7 11.17 -20.36 -5.80
N PHE A 8 10.79 -19.42 -4.96
CA PHE A 8 11.58 -18.24 -4.65
C PHE A 8 12.58 -18.52 -3.51
N GLY A 9 12.20 -19.38 -2.56
CA GLY A 9 13.03 -19.80 -1.44
C GLY A 9 12.20 -20.38 -0.31
N LYS A 10 12.72 -20.29 0.92
CA LYS A 10 12.06 -20.81 2.12
C LYS A 10 12.10 -19.80 3.25
N ILE A 11 11.07 -19.82 4.09
CA ILE A 11 10.99 -19.14 5.38
C ILE A 11 10.53 -20.16 6.42
N GLU A 12 11.25 -20.32 7.54
CA GLU A 12 10.90 -21.28 8.60
C GLU A 12 10.56 -22.70 8.05
N ASN A 13 11.32 -23.18 7.07
CA ASN A 13 11.12 -24.45 6.37
C ASN A 13 9.86 -24.52 5.47
N LYS A 14 9.08 -23.44 5.32
CA LYS A 14 7.97 -23.37 4.39
C LYS A 14 8.44 -22.81 3.03
N ASP A 15 7.99 -23.41 1.94
CA ASP A 15 8.28 -22.92 0.60
C ASP A 15 7.58 -21.59 0.36
N VAL A 16 8.31 -20.62 -0.20
CA VAL A 16 7.81 -19.37 -0.73
C VAL A 16 7.93 -19.42 -2.24
N ASN A 17 6.81 -19.24 -2.94
CA ASN A 17 6.78 -19.28 -4.39
C ASN A 17 6.57 -17.88 -4.95
N SER A 18 7.14 -17.63 -6.12
CA SER A 18 6.84 -16.47 -6.96
C SER A 18 5.94 -16.87 -8.12
N TYR A 19 5.06 -15.94 -8.49
CA TYR A 19 4.11 -16.08 -9.59
C TYR A 19 4.27 -14.88 -10.52
N THR A 20 4.48 -15.12 -11.81
CA THR A 20 4.67 -14.04 -12.78
C THR A 20 3.51 -13.99 -13.77
N ILE A 21 2.87 -12.83 -13.88
CA ILE A 21 1.89 -12.50 -14.91
C ILE A 21 2.57 -11.60 -15.94
N THR A 22 2.60 -12.04 -17.20
CA THR A 22 3.19 -11.27 -18.30
C THR A 22 2.08 -10.64 -19.14
N ALA A 23 2.20 -9.35 -19.48
CA ALA A 23 1.25 -8.64 -20.34
C ALA A 23 1.91 -8.15 -21.63
N GLY A 24 1.17 -8.20 -22.74
CA GLY A 24 1.61 -7.76 -24.08
C GLY A 24 2.35 -8.82 -24.88
N ASP A 25 2.75 -8.46 -26.12
CA ASP A 25 3.50 -9.33 -27.01
C ASP A 25 4.95 -9.50 -26.55
N GLN A 26 5.48 -10.71 -26.67
CA GLN A 26 6.83 -11.08 -26.21
C GLN A 26 7.98 -10.45 -27.03
N SER A 27 7.70 -9.52 -27.96
CA SER A 27 8.67 -9.22 -29.01
C SER A 27 9.77 -8.21 -28.68
N PHE A 28 9.58 -7.17 -27.83
CA PHE A 28 10.66 -6.19 -27.53
C PHE A 28 10.63 -5.53 -26.17
N ALA A 29 9.47 -5.29 -25.56
CA ALA A 29 9.34 -4.67 -24.24
C ALA A 29 8.50 -5.60 -23.35
N GLN A 30 9.16 -6.55 -22.70
CA GLN A 30 8.46 -7.46 -21.81
C GLN A 30 7.99 -6.69 -20.57
N ALA A 31 6.67 -6.65 -20.35
CA ALA A 31 6.08 -6.15 -19.13
C ALA A 31 5.51 -7.31 -18.33
N TYR A 32 5.81 -7.33 -17.02
CA TYR A 32 5.31 -8.37 -16.13
C TYR A 32 5.23 -7.87 -14.69
N VAL A 33 4.44 -8.56 -13.88
CA VAL A 33 4.45 -8.45 -12.43
C VAL A 33 4.85 -9.78 -11.82
N GLU A 34 5.65 -9.75 -10.77
CA GLU A 34 6.01 -10.90 -9.97
C GLU A 34 5.47 -10.73 -8.56
N ILE A 35 4.70 -11.74 -8.09
CA ILE A 35 4.01 -11.74 -6.80
C ILE A 35 4.48 -12.96 -6.01
N LEU A 36 4.78 -12.76 -4.72
CA LEU A 36 5.11 -13.85 -3.79
C LEU A 36 3.85 -14.31 -3.05
N ASP A 37 3.74 -15.61 -2.76
CA ASP A 37 2.70 -16.11 -1.86
C ASP A 37 2.97 -15.78 -0.38
N PHE A 38 4.15 -15.31 -0.02
CA PHE A 38 4.47 -14.75 1.30
C PHE A 38 4.04 -13.27 1.38
N GLY A 39 2.99 -13.00 2.14
CA GLY A 39 2.39 -11.68 2.29
C GLY A 39 1.74 -11.14 1.02
N CYS A 40 1.49 -11.97 0.02
CA CYS A 40 1.03 -11.57 -1.31
C CYS A 40 1.80 -10.36 -1.87
N ARG A 41 3.12 -10.34 -1.65
CA ARG A 41 4.00 -9.21 -1.97
C ARG A 41 4.13 -9.01 -3.46
N ILE A 42 3.96 -7.79 -3.92
CA ILE A 42 4.39 -7.36 -5.25
C ILE A 42 5.91 -7.21 -5.18
N ARG A 43 6.65 -8.21 -5.73
CA ARG A 43 8.11 -8.22 -5.74
C ARG A 43 8.69 -7.39 -6.86
N GLN A 44 8.08 -7.48 -8.05
CA GLN A 44 8.49 -6.72 -9.22
C GLN A 44 7.28 -6.24 -10.00
N ILE A 45 7.38 -5.03 -10.53
CA ILE A 45 6.55 -4.50 -11.60
C ILE A 45 7.53 -4.03 -12.67
N VAL A 46 7.59 -4.74 -13.77
CA VAL A 46 8.49 -4.42 -14.88
C VAL A 46 7.68 -3.86 -16.02
N VAL A 47 7.96 -2.61 -16.38
CA VAL A 47 7.27 -1.88 -17.48
C VAL A 47 8.29 -1.05 -18.27
N PRO A 48 8.03 -0.80 -19.58
CA PRO A 48 8.94 -0.02 -20.41
C PRO A 48 8.99 1.44 -19.99
N ASP A 49 10.13 2.10 -20.24
CA ASP A 49 10.30 3.55 -20.20
C ASP A 49 10.03 4.17 -21.59
N ARG A 50 10.23 5.51 -21.72
CA ARG A 50 10.04 6.24 -22.98
C ARG A 50 10.92 5.76 -24.13
N TYR A 51 12.00 5.06 -23.84
CA TYR A 51 12.92 4.51 -24.83
C TYR A 51 12.64 3.02 -25.13
N GLY A 52 11.65 2.42 -24.45
CA GLY A 52 11.28 1.02 -24.59
C GLY A 52 12.09 0.07 -23.69
N PHE A 53 12.95 0.57 -22.80
CA PHE A 53 13.69 -0.28 -21.84
C PHE A 53 12.79 -0.63 -20.65
N SER A 54 12.57 -1.92 -20.47
CA SER A 54 11.80 -2.44 -19.35
C SER A 54 12.68 -2.59 -18.10
N SER A 55 12.27 -2.03 -16.97
CA SER A 55 12.92 -2.21 -15.67
C SER A 55 11.90 -2.31 -14.55
N ASN A 56 12.33 -2.90 -13.43
CA ASN A 56 11.52 -2.97 -12.22
C ASN A 56 11.36 -1.58 -11.58
N ILE A 57 10.13 -1.22 -11.24
CA ILE A 57 9.76 0.09 -10.69
C ILE A 57 9.31 0.04 -9.22
N VAL A 58 9.51 -1.08 -8.53
CA VAL A 58 9.25 -1.22 -7.09
C VAL A 58 10.48 -1.74 -6.36
N LEU A 59 10.60 -1.38 -5.08
CA LEU A 59 11.65 -1.92 -4.22
C LEU A 59 11.22 -3.28 -3.66
N GLY A 60 12.20 -4.15 -3.42
CA GLY A 60 11.99 -5.47 -2.84
C GLY A 60 13.30 -6.16 -2.51
N CYS A 61 13.21 -7.39 -2.01
CA CYS A 61 14.34 -8.22 -1.64
C CYS A 61 14.53 -9.40 -2.62
N ASP A 62 15.75 -9.93 -2.66
CA ASP A 62 16.09 -11.05 -3.55
C ASP A 62 15.89 -12.43 -2.90
N THR A 63 15.55 -12.48 -1.62
CA THR A 63 15.30 -13.70 -0.87
C THR A 63 14.12 -13.54 0.08
N PRO A 64 13.41 -14.63 0.46
CA PRO A 64 12.39 -14.57 1.49
C PRO A 64 12.93 -14.08 2.83
N GLN A 65 14.15 -14.48 3.16
CA GLN A 65 14.83 -14.05 4.39
C GLN A 65 15.07 -12.54 4.43
N GLY A 66 15.42 -11.92 3.28
CA GLY A 66 15.56 -10.47 3.18
C GLY A 66 14.26 -9.71 3.49
N TYR A 67 13.12 -10.25 3.06
CA TYR A 67 11.81 -9.68 3.42
C TYR A 67 11.49 -9.83 4.91
N PHE A 68 11.87 -10.95 5.52
CA PHE A 68 11.67 -11.19 6.95
C PHE A 68 12.56 -10.29 7.82
N GLU A 69 13.82 -10.10 7.41
CA GLU A 69 14.78 -9.22 8.11
C GLU A 69 14.46 -7.73 7.94
N SER A 70 13.80 -7.35 6.84
CA SER A 70 13.30 -6.00 6.57
C SER A 70 11.81 -5.85 6.90
N ASP A 71 11.31 -6.57 7.89
CA ASP A 71 9.88 -6.64 8.23
C ASP A 71 9.26 -5.26 8.49
N ASN A 72 10.01 -4.34 9.09
CA ASN A 72 9.57 -2.97 9.32
C ASN A 72 9.42 -2.11 8.06
N GLU A 73 9.93 -2.58 6.91
CA GLU A 73 9.78 -1.85 5.63
C GLU A 73 8.56 -2.33 4.84
N TYR A 74 8.01 -3.48 5.12
CA TYR A 74 6.82 -4.07 4.47
C TYR A 74 6.88 -4.11 2.94
N PHE A 75 8.06 -4.19 2.31
CA PHE A 75 8.25 -4.10 0.86
C PHE A 75 7.23 -4.90 0.06
N GLY A 76 6.36 -4.19 -0.70
CA GLY A 76 5.36 -4.74 -1.60
C GLY A 76 4.24 -5.54 -0.93
N ALA A 77 4.23 -5.65 0.39
CA ALA A 77 3.31 -6.52 1.11
C ALA A 77 1.86 -6.04 1.06
N VAL A 78 0.94 -6.98 1.12
CA VAL A 78 -0.42 -6.70 1.57
C VAL A 78 -0.40 -6.64 3.09
N VAL A 79 -0.77 -5.50 3.66
CA VAL A 79 -0.84 -5.30 5.12
C VAL A 79 -2.29 -5.24 5.59
N GLY A 80 -2.52 -5.67 6.81
CA GLY A 80 -3.83 -5.80 7.46
C GLY A 80 -3.71 -6.75 8.66
N ARG A 81 -4.75 -6.89 9.45
CA ARG A 81 -6.17 -6.50 9.26
C ARG A 81 -6.41 -4.98 9.21
N TYR A 82 -5.51 -4.19 9.79
CA TYR A 82 -5.61 -2.73 9.82
C TYR A 82 -4.29 -2.11 9.34
N ALA A 83 -4.34 -1.45 8.20
CA ALA A 83 -3.23 -0.65 7.66
C ALA A 83 -3.02 0.60 8.51
N ASN A 84 -1.76 1.03 8.66
CA ASN A 84 -1.36 2.15 9.49
C ASN A 84 -1.63 1.91 10.99
N ARG A 85 -1.65 2.98 11.80
CA ARG A 85 -1.56 2.94 13.26
C ARG A 85 -2.92 2.93 13.96
N ILE A 86 -2.97 2.24 15.12
CA ILE A 86 -4.02 2.37 16.13
C ILE A 86 -3.35 2.75 17.45
N ARG A 87 -3.75 3.88 18.02
CA ARG A 87 -3.21 4.45 19.27
C ARG A 87 -3.35 3.47 20.44
N ASN A 88 -2.25 3.26 21.17
CA ASN A 88 -2.13 2.32 22.28
C ASN A 88 -2.49 0.86 21.92
N GLY A 89 -2.55 0.51 20.63
CA GLY A 89 -3.00 -0.80 20.17
C GLY A 89 -4.40 -1.14 20.68
N ARG A 90 -5.30 -0.17 20.79
CA ARG A 90 -6.59 -0.38 21.43
C ARG A 90 -7.72 0.34 20.69
N TYR A 91 -8.84 -0.35 20.53
CA TYR A 91 -10.09 0.27 20.04
C TYR A 91 -11.30 -0.28 20.78
N THR A 92 -12.44 0.41 20.68
CA THR A 92 -13.71 0.00 21.26
C THR A 92 -14.79 -0.03 20.19
N ASP A 93 -15.59 -1.09 20.17
CA ASP A 93 -16.76 -1.25 19.32
C ASP A 93 -17.98 -1.67 20.14
N SER A 94 -19.06 -2.08 19.44
CA SER A 94 -20.32 -2.53 20.10
C SER A 94 -20.14 -3.81 20.92
N THR A 95 -19.08 -4.57 20.74
CA THR A 95 -18.80 -5.84 21.45
C THR A 95 -17.89 -5.64 22.66
N GLY A 96 -17.23 -4.49 22.77
CA GLY A 96 -16.34 -4.14 23.87
C GLY A 96 -15.05 -3.48 23.45
N THR A 97 -14.08 -3.52 24.35
CA THR A 97 -12.73 -3.00 24.10
C THR A 97 -11.79 -4.12 23.73
N HIS A 98 -11.05 -3.92 22.63
CA HIS A 98 -10.09 -4.88 22.08
C HIS A 98 -8.68 -4.34 22.29
N GLN A 99 -7.79 -5.18 22.83
CA GLN A 99 -6.38 -4.91 22.94
C GLN A 99 -5.65 -5.65 21.82
N LEU A 100 -5.00 -4.90 20.94
CA LEU A 100 -4.18 -5.41 19.85
C LEU A 100 -2.71 -5.51 20.29
N VAL A 101 -1.93 -6.31 19.58
CA VAL A 101 -0.49 -6.38 19.80
C VAL A 101 0.14 -4.99 19.53
N GLN A 102 1.02 -4.57 20.42
CA GLN A 102 1.78 -3.32 20.29
C GLN A 102 3.13 -3.66 19.65
N ASN A 103 3.28 -3.38 18.36
CA ASN A 103 4.47 -3.68 17.57
C ASN A 103 5.24 -2.45 17.12
N GLU A 104 4.75 -1.24 17.48
CA GLU A 104 5.46 0.02 17.28
C GLU A 104 5.38 0.88 18.55
N GLY A 105 6.34 0.69 19.46
CA GLY A 105 6.28 1.31 20.79
C GLY A 105 5.01 0.88 21.53
N ARG A 106 4.17 1.85 21.91
CA ARG A 106 2.86 1.58 22.52
C ARG A 106 1.73 1.41 21.51
N ASN A 107 1.99 1.68 20.22
CA ASN A 107 0.96 1.65 19.19
C ASN A 107 0.96 0.30 18.45
N HIS A 108 -0.15 0.02 17.80
CA HIS A 108 -0.26 -1.06 16.83
C HIS A 108 -0.08 -0.48 15.42
N ILE A 109 0.63 -1.19 14.54
CA ILE A 109 0.78 -0.81 13.14
C ILE A 109 0.65 -2.03 12.21
N HIS A 110 0.04 -1.85 11.05
CA HIS A 110 -0.02 -2.76 9.90
C HIS A 110 -0.48 -4.20 10.20
N GLY A 111 -1.34 -4.39 11.19
CA GLY A 111 -1.89 -5.70 11.54
C GLY A 111 -1.03 -6.48 12.54
N GLY A 112 0.10 -5.91 12.99
CA GLY A 112 0.97 -6.55 13.98
C GLY A 112 1.80 -7.71 13.42
N ILE A 113 2.48 -8.45 14.28
CA ILE A 113 3.39 -9.54 13.91
C ILE A 113 2.65 -10.66 13.15
N GLU A 114 1.39 -10.93 13.47
CA GLU A 114 0.53 -11.91 12.80
C GLU A 114 -0.26 -11.30 11.63
N GLY A 115 0.19 -10.12 11.12
CA GLY A 115 -0.44 -9.43 10.00
C GLY A 115 -0.36 -10.20 8.68
N PHE A 116 -1.12 -9.74 7.68
CA PHE A 116 -1.22 -10.39 6.36
C PHE A 116 0.12 -10.54 5.66
N HIS A 117 1.06 -9.61 5.90
CA HIS A 117 2.42 -9.59 5.35
C HIS A 117 3.30 -10.76 5.80
N ASN A 118 3.00 -11.38 6.94
CA ASN A 118 3.73 -12.53 7.48
C ASN A 118 3.03 -13.88 7.26
N MET A 119 1.94 -13.89 6.49
CA MET A 119 1.22 -15.10 6.12
C MET A 119 1.73 -15.68 4.80
N ILE A 120 1.72 -17.00 4.66
CA ILE A 120 1.82 -17.67 3.36
C ILE A 120 0.40 -17.91 2.86
N TRP A 121 0.07 -17.31 1.72
CA TRP A 121 -1.22 -17.43 1.06
C TRP A 121 -1.24 -18.58 0.08
N THR A 122 -2.38 -19.22 -0.07
CA THR A 122 -2.55 -20.34 -1.00
C THR A 122 -3.02 -19.81 -2.35
N CYS A 123 -2.26 -20.05 -3.42
CA CYS A 123 -2.75 -19.78 -4.77
C CYS A 123 -3.81 -20.84 -5.16
N THR A 124 -5.05 -20.39 -5.33
CA THR A 124 -6.21 -21.28 -5.60
C THR A 124 -6.64 -21.26 -7.07
N LYS A 125 -6.34 -20.17 -7.79
CA LYS A 125 -6.75 -20.04 -9.19
C LYS A 125 -5.77 -19.19 -9.97
N THR A 126 -5.53 -19.58 -11.22
CA THR A 126 -4.81 -18.79 -12.22
C THR A 126 -5.57 -18.80 -13.56
N THR A 127 -5.50 -17.68 -14.27
CA THR A 127 -5.91 -17.56 -15.69
C THR A 127 -4.72 -17.05 -16.51
N ASP A 128 -4.94 -16.57 -17.73
CA ASP A 128 -3.86 -15.98 -18.53
C ASP A 128 -3.31 -14.67 -17.95
N ASP A 129 -4.12 -13.95 -17.19
CA ASP A 129 -3.85 -12.58 -16.74
C ASP A 129 -4.23 -12.32 -15.28
N THR A 130 -4.67 -13.33 -14.52
CA THR A 130 -5.07 -13.22 -13.12
C THR A 130 -4.52 -14.33 -12.25
N ILE A 131 -4.21 -13.97 -10.98
CA ILE A 131 -3.87 -14.92 -9.92
C ILE A 131 -4.77 -14.64 -8.73
N THR A 132 -5.36 -15.71 -8.16
CA THR A 132 -6.13 -15.62 -6.92
C THR A 132 -5.42 -16.37 -5.81
N PHE A 133 -5.29 -15.71 -4.68
CA PHE A 133 -4.78 -16.25 -3.42
C PHE A 133 -5.86 -16.24 -2.36
N GLU A 134 -5.83 -17.23 -1.48
CA GLU A 134 -6.70 -17.34 -0.32
C GLU A 134 -5.90 -17.53 0.95
N ALA A 135 -6.40 -16.95 2.03
CA ALA A 135 -5.86 -17.17 3.38
C ALA A 135 -6.95 -16.99 4.42
N THR A 136 -6.76 -17.65 5.56
CA THR A 136 -7.61 -17.50 6.74
C THR A 136 -6.77 -17.05 7.90
N GLN A 137 -7.13 -15.94 8.54
CA GLN A 137 -6.51 -15.49 9.77
C GLN A 137 -7.41 -15.90 10.95
N PRO A 138 -6.89 -16.65 11.93
CA PRO A 138 -7.70 -17.18 13.03
C PRO A 138 -8.22 -16.07 13.97
N ASP A 139 -9.31 -16.39 14.70
CA ASP A 139 -9.83 -15.55 15.77
C ASP A 139 -8.76 -15.24 16.81
N GLY A 140 -8.62 -13.97 17.19
CA GLY A 140 -7.65 -13.50 18.17
C GLY A 140 -6.25 -13.20 17.61
N ALA A 141 -5.96 -13.49 16.34
CA ALA A 141 -4.67 -13.16 15.73
C ALA A 141 -4.41 -11.64 15.83
N GLY A 142 -3.24 -11.27 16.34
CA GLY A 142 -2.87 -9.87 16.60
C GLY A 142 -3.78 -9.13 17.59
N GLY A 143 -4.71 -9.85 18.25
CA GLY A 143 -5.74 -9.31 19.16
C GLY A 143 -7.05 -8.95 18.46
N PHE A 144 -7.17 -9.16 17.14
CA PHE A 144 -8.42 -8.89 16.41
C PHE A 144 -9.44 -10.01 16.60
N PRO A 145 -10.74 -9.68 16.88
CA PRO A 145 -11.79 -10.67 16.98
C PRO A 145 -12.19 -11.26 15.62
N GLY A 146 -12.64 -12.49 15.64
CA GLY A 146 -13.20 -13.22 14.51
C GLY A 146 -12.17 -13.90 13.60
N THR A 147 -12.58 -15.06 13.08
CA THR A 147 -11.88 -15.73 11.99
C THR A 147 -12.15 -14.96 10.71
N LEU A 148 -11.09 -14.50 10.03
CA LEU A 148 -11.20 -13.72 8.79
C LEU A 148 -10.79 -14.58 7.60
N GLU A 149 -11.73 -14.87 6.72
CA GLU A 149 -11.50 -15.51 5.42
C GLU A 149 -11.23 -14.44 4.37
N MET A 150 -10.18 -14.61 3.57
CA MET A 150 -9.72 -13.62 2.60
C MET A 150 -9.51 -14.24 1.22
N VAL A 151 -9.92 -13.50 0.19
CA VAL A 151 -9.65 -13.82 -1.21
C VAL A 151 -9.02 -12.60 -1.86
N LEU A 152 -7.82 -12.77 -2.40
CA LEU A 152 -7.04 -11.72 -3.06
C LEU A 152 -6.81 -12.09 -4.52
N THR A 153 -7.21 -11.22 -5.44
CA THR A 153 -6.97 -11.40 -6.86
C THR A 153 -6.10 -10.28 -7.40
N TYR A 154 -5.01 -10.64 -8.05
CA TYR A 154 -4.21 -9.75 -8.89
C TYR A 154 -4.53 -9.98 -10.36
N SER A 155 -4.60 -8.92 -11.15
CA SER A 155 -4.64 -8.99 -12.61
C SER A 155 -3.63 -8.03 -13.22
N PHE A 156 -2.95 -8.47 -14.30
CA PHE A 156 -2.03 -7.62 -15.04
C PHE A 156 -2.29 -7.71 -16.52
N LYS A 157 -2.62 -6.58 -17.16
CA LYS A 157 -3.06 -6.52 -18.56
C LYS A 157 -2.43 -5.35 -19.29
N LYS A 158 -2.33 -5.49 -20.63
CA LYS A 158 -2.08 -4.36 -21.52
C LYS A 158 -3.37 -4.02 -22.26
N TYR A 159 -3.82 -2.80 -22.12
CA TYR A 159 -4.99 -2.29 -22.82
C TYR A 159 -4.78 -0.83 -23.22
N ASP A 160 -5.11 -0.48 -24.48
CA ASP A 160 -5.02 0.88 -25.03
C ASP A 160 -3.65 1.56 -24.74
N GLY A 161 -2.57 0.83 -24.98
CA GLY A 161 -1.20 1.32 -24.79
C GLY A 161 -0.72 1.40 -23.34
N LYS A 162 -1.58 1.13 -22.36
CA LYS A 162 -1.26 1.13 -20.93
C LYS A 162 -1.10 -0.29 -20.38
N TYR A 163 -0.31 -0.41 -19.32
CA TYR A 163 -0.24 -1.61 -18.51
C TYR A 163 -0.99 -1.37 -17.21
N THR A 164 -1.96 -2.21 -16.90
CA THR A 164 -2.80 -2.08 -15.71
C THR A 164 -2.55 -3.25 -14.77
N LEU A 165 -2.09 -2.95 -13.54
CA LEU A 165 -2.09 -3.88 -12.42
C LEU A 165 -3.27 -3.54 -11.53
N ALA A 166 -4.19 -4.49 -11.33
CA ALA A 166 -5.28 -4.34 -10.38
C ALA A 166 -5.18 -5.40 -9.28
N MET A 167 -5.54 -4.99 -8.07
CA MET A 167 -5.64 -5.80 -6.88
C MET A 167 -7.03 -5.64 -6.27
N GLU A 168 -7.69 -6.76 -6.02
CA GLU A 168 -8.96 -6.82 -5.30
C GLU A 168 -8.84 -7.80 -4.15
N LEU A 169 -9.05 -7.32 -2.92
CA LEU A 169 -9.04 -8.13 -1.70
C LEU A 169 -10.40 -8.08 -1.03
N THR A 170 -11.02 -9.24 -0.84
CA THR A 170 -12.23 -9.39 -0.05
C THR A 170 -11.93 -10.04 1.28
N GLY A 171 -12.66 -9.62 2.32
CA GLY A 171 -12.60 -10.21 3.65
C GLY A 171 -14.01 -10.47 4.19
N LYS A 172 -14.18 -11.63 4.83
CA LYS A 172 -15.41 -12.02 5.53
C LYS A 172 -15.06 -12.58 6.90
N SER A 173 -15.73 -12.12 7.95
CA SER A 173 -15.46 -12.55 9.32
C SER A 173 -16.69 -13.17 9.99
N ASP A 174 -16.47 -14.12 10.89
CA ASP A 174 -17.51 -14.74 11.72
C ASP A 174 -17.90 -13.89 12.96
N LYS A 175 -17.12 -12.82 13.24
CA LYS A 175 -17.41 -11.82 14.30
C LYS A 175 -17.23 -10.41 13.76
N ASP A 176 -17.81 -9.43 14.45
CA ASP A 176 -17.50 -8.02 14.22
C ASP A 176 -15.99 -7.79 14.40
N THR A 177 -15.35 -7.12 13.45
CA THR A 177 -13.91 -6.90 13.43
C THR A 177 -13.55 -5.65 12.60
N LEU A 178 -12.26 -5.41 12.38
CA LEU A 178 -11.76 -4.38 11.50
C LEU A 178 -11.28 -4.97 10.16
N PHE A 179 -11.48 -4.22 9.07
CA PHE A 179 -10.94 -4.57 7.76
C PHE A 179 -10.49 -3.31 7.01
N ASN A 180 -9.22 -2.99 7.13
CA ASN A 180 -8.54 -1.87 6.50
C ASN A 180 -7.22 -2.33 5.88
N PRO A 181 -7.24 -3.12 4.80
CA PRO A 181 -6.01 -3.53 4.14
C PRO A 181 -5.46 -2.45 3.23
N THR A 182 -4.15 -2.56 2.91
CA THR A 182 -3.51 -1.81 1.81
C THR A 182 -2.38 -2.63 1.19
N ASN A 183 -1.77 -2.11 0.10
CA ASN A 183 -0.53 -2.63 -0.46
C ASN A 183 0.60 -1.62 -0.19
N HIS A 184 1.70 -2.10 0.38
CA HIS A 184 2.84 -1.29 0.81
C HIS A 184 4.00 -1.35 -0.21
N SER A 185 3.69 -1.13 -1.49
CA SER A 185 4.72 -1.04 -2.53
C SER A 185 5.44 0.30 -2.49
N TYR A 186 6.77 0.24 -2.54
CA TYR A 186 7.64 1.41 -2.70
C TYR A 186 7.94 1.61 -4.17
N PHE A 187 7.35 2.61 -4.78
CA PHE A 187 7.51 2.93 -6.19
C PHE A 187 8.73 3.81 -6.43
N ASN A 188 9.52 3.45 -7.42
CA ASN A 188 10.53 4.28 -8.04
C ASN A 188 10.46 4.07 -9.54
N LEU A 189 9.86 5.02 -10.25
CA LEU A 189 9.60 4.92 -11.70
C LEU A 189 10.85 5.12 -12.56
N ASN A 190 12.00 5.45 -11.96
CA ASN A 190 13.26 5.62 -12.68
C ASN A 190 13.77 4.29 -13.24
N THR A 191 14.55 4.37 -14.29
CA THR A 191 15.17 3.17 -14.88
C THR A 191 16.24 2.58 -13.96
N THR A 192 16.94 3.42 -13.18
CA THR A 192 18.06 3.02 -12.35
C THR A 192 17.77 2.89 -10.85
N GLN A 193 16.55 3.20 -10.41
CA GLN A 193 16.14 3.17 -8.99
C GLN A 193 17.12 3.83 -8.01
N LYS A 194 17.65 4.99 -8.33
CA LYS A 194 18.53 5.75 -7.42
C LYS A 194 17.73 6.29 -6.24
N ASP A 195 17.14 7.45 -6.42
CA ASP A 195 16.20 8.11 -5.52
C ASP A 195 15.03 8.64 -6.33
N VAL A 196 14.10 9.31 -5.69
CA VAL A 196 12.90 9.84 -6.33
C VAL A 196 12.98 11.36 -6.57
N SER A 197 14.16 11.91 -6.71
CA SER A 197 14.40 13.37 -6.83
C SER A 197 13.76 14.00 -8.07
N ASP A 198 13.58 13.22 -9.11
CA ASP A 198 12.96 13.62 -10.37
C ASP A 198 11.47 13.24 -10.49
N HIS A 199 10.88 12.74 -9.39
CA HIS A 199 9.47 12.40 -9.37
C HIS A 199 8.59 13.59 -9.02
N ASN A 200 7.51 13.73 -9.81
CA ASN A 200 6.41 14.64 -9.53
C ASN A 200 5.19 13.84 -9.07
N LEU A 201 4.52 14.36 -8.07
CA LEU A 201 3.31 13.76 -7.48
C LEU A 201 2.12 14.71 -7.60
N THR A 202 0.97 14.15 -7.93
CA THR A 202 -0.34 14.78 -7.77
C THR A 202 -1.19 13.89 -6.88
N ILE A 203 -1.89 14.48 -5.90
CA ILE A 203 -2.90 13.80 -5.06
C ILE A 203 -4.21 14.58 -5.17
N PHE A 204 -5.30 13.88 -5.46
CA PHE A 204 -6.63 14.49 -5.63
C PHE A 204 -7.35 14.61 -4.28
N ALA A 205 -6.74 15.37 -3.36
CA ALA A 205 -7.24 15.63 -2.02
C ALA A 205 -7.22 17.13 -1.72
N ASP A 206 -8.25 17.61 -1.01
CA ASP A 206 -8.31 18.99 -0.52
C ASP A 206 -7.93 19.10 0.95
N GLU A 207 -7.85 17.97 1.65
CA GLU A 207 -7.62 17.90 3.11
C GLU A 207 -6.67 16.75 3.44
N TYR A 208 -5.99 16.85 4.59
CA TYR A 208 -5.12 15.82 5.14
C TYR A 208 -5.28 15.73 6.66
N THR A 209 -4.81 14.63 7.26
CA THR A 209 -4.76 14.47 8.72
C THR A 209 -3.35 14.78 9.21
N PRO A 210 -3.17 15.85 10.01
CA PRO A 210 -1.87 16.19 10.63
C PRO A 210 -1.49 15.14 11.68
N ILE A 211 -0.18 15.01 11.92
CA ILE A 211 0.40 14.00 12.81
C ILE A 211 1.13 14.63 13.99
N ASP A 212 1.18 13.91 15.11
CA ASP A 212 1.99 14.23 16.28
C ASP A 212 3.42 13.64 16.19
N ASP A 213 4.20 13.78 17.25
CA ASP A 213 5.57 13.27 17.31
C ASP A 213 5.68 11.74 17.24
N GLU A 214 4.61 11.00 17.51
CA GLU A 214 4.53 9.55 17.37
C GLU A 214 4.00 9.11 15.98
N VAL A 215 3.86 10.05 15.04
CA VAL A 215 3.24 9.83 13.70
C VAL A 215 1.78 9.37 13.81
N MET A 216 1.13 9.70 14.93
CA MET A 216 -0.30 9.45 15.12
C MET A 216 -1.11 10.66 14.66
N PRO A 217 -2.29 10.45 14.04
CA PRO A 217 -3.14 11.59 13.70
C PRO A 217 -3.51 12.36 14.97
N THR A 218 -3.53 13.71 14.86
CA THR A 218 -3.91 14.59 15.98
C THR A 218 -5.42 14.60 16.24
N GLY A 219 -6.22 14.06 15.33
CA GLY A 219 -7.67 14.15 15.31
C GLY A 219 -8.21 15.35 14.52
N GLU A 220 -7.33 16.25 14.10
CA GLU A 220 -7.68 17.39 13.25
C GLU A 220 -7.73 16.97 11.77
N ILE A 221 -8.42 17.79 10.98
CA ILE A 221 -8.42 17.74 9.52
C ILE A 221 -8.07 19.14 9.03
N LEU A 222 -6.98 19.24 8.29
CA LEU A 222 -6.50 20.51 7.76
C LEU A 222 -6.61 20.56 6.22
N PRO A 223 -6.87 21.72 5.63
CA PRO A 223 -6.81 21.89 4.20
C PRO A 223 -5.37 21.69 3.69
N VAL A 224 -5.22 21.10 2.49
CA VAL A 224 -3.91 21.04 1.85
C VAL A 224 -3.51 22.44 1.38
N ASP A 225 -2.39 22.92 1.90
CA ASP A 225 -1.77 24.17 1.49
C ASP A 225 -0.23 24.08 1.55
N GLY A 226 0.47 25.08 1.05
CA GLY A 226 1.92 25.18 1.13
C GLY A 226 2.65 23.91 0.72
N TYR A 227 3.35 23.30 1.69
CA TYR A 227 4.13 22.08 1.45
C TYR A 227 3.28 20.83 1.26
N MET A 228 2.07 20.79 1.82
CA MET A 228 1.14 19.66 1.71
C MET A 228 0.23 19.75 0.47
N ASP A 229 0.28 20.82 -0.33
CA ASP A 229 -0.54 20.95 -1.54
C ASP A 229 0.07 20.22 -2.73
N PHE A 230 -0.45 19.02 -3.01
CA PHE A 230 -0.13 18.18 -4.16
C PHE A 230 -1.27 18.12 -5.19
N ARG A 231 -2.22 19.04 -5.19
CA ARG A 231 -3.33 19.06 -6.17
C ARG A 231 -2.88 19.31 -7.62
N LYS A 232 -1.65 19.77 -7.80
CA LYS A 232 -0.97 19.91 -9.10
C LYS A 232 0.36 19.17 -9.06
N PRO A 233 0.91 18.74 -10.24
CA PRO A 233 2.20 18.07 -10.29
C PRO A 233 3.27 18.86 -9.54
N LYS A 234 3.91 18.25 -8.56
CA LYS A 234 4.87 18.88 -7.66
C LYS A 234 6.01 17.92 -7.31
N SER A 235 7.25 18.41 -7.38
CA SER A 235 8.43 17.63 -7.00
C SER A 235 8.37 17.24 -5.52
N ILE A 236 8.50 15.97 -5.24
CA ILE A 236 8.46 15.43 -3.87
C ILE A 236 9.69 15.89 -3.10
N ILE A 237 10.88 15.63 -3.63
CA ILE A 237 12.15 16.01 -2.96
C ILE A 237 12.29 17.52 -2.89
N GLY A 238 11.90 18.26 -3.94
CA GLY A 238 11.88 19.72 -3.89
C GLY A 238 10.96 20.26 -2.80
N THR A 239 9.83 19.60 -2.56
CA THR A 239 8.92 19.94 -1.46
C THR A 239 9.55 19.68 -0.10
N ILE A 240 10.16 18.50 0.12
CA ILE A 240 10.83 18.14 1.38
C ILE A 240 11.97 19.11 1.69
N GLN A 241 12.81 19.44 0.69
CA GLN A 241 13.89 20.42 0.83
C GLN A 241 13.39 21.83 1.18
N SER A 242 12.32 22.26 0.50
CA SER A 242 11.72 23.57 0.76
C SER A 242 11.09 23.63 2.16
N ALA A 243 10.42 22.58 2.61
CA ALA A 243 9.89 22.45 3.95
C ALA A 243 11.00 22.47 5.02
N TRP A 244 12.14 21.83 4.70
CA TRP A 244 13.32 21.87 5.58
C TRP A 244 13.84 23.29 5.77
N HIS A 245 14.02 24.05 4.68
CA HIS A 245 14.45 25.45 4.75
C HIS A 245 13.41 26.36 5.39
N GLY A 246 12.12 26.06 5.24
CA GLY A 246 11.01 26.80 5.83
C GLY A 246 10.70 26.46 7.29
N GLY A 247 11.36 25.45 7.87
CA GLY A 247 11.15 25.03 9.26
C GLY A 247 9.80 24.34 9.51
N PHE A 248 9.20 23.71 8.49
CA PHE A 248 7.93 22.98 8.64
C PHE A 248 8.17 21.65 9.37
N THR A 249 7.90 21.63 10.68
CA THR A 249 8.31 20.55 11.58
C THR A 249 7.69 19.19 11.28
N GLU A 250 6.45 19.14 10.79
CA GLU A 250 5.80 17.86 10.43
C GLU A 250 6.58 17.07 9.37
N ILE A 251 7.22 17.76 8.43
CA ILE A 251 8.06 17.12 7.41
C ILE A 251 9.50 16.93 7.91
N THR A 252 10.08 17.95 8.56
CA THR A 252 11.50 17.95 8.90
C THR A 252 11.83 16.99 10.04
N SER A 253 10.99 16.89 11.07
CA SER A 253 11.20 15.97 12.20
C SER A 253 11.13 14.50 11.77
N LYS A 254 10.37 14.21 10.71
CA LYS A 254 10.19 12.84 10.17
C LYS A 254 11.10 12.57 8.97
N LYS A 255 11.96 13.51 8.57
CA LYS A 255 12.85 13.43 7.40
C LYS A 255 12.12 13.27 6.07
N GLY A 256 10.83 13.58 6.00
CA GLY A 256 9.99 13.45 4.83
C GLY A 256 8.51 13.43 5.17
N ILE A 257 7.69 13.08 4.20
CA ILE A 257 6.24 13.03 4.34
C ILE A 257 5.82 11.62 4.78
N ASP A 258 4.92 11.54 5.76
CA ASP A 258 4.26 10.32 6.23
C ASP A 258 2.85 10.68 6.71
N HIS A 259 1.99 11.07 5.74
CA HIS A 259 0.70 11.67 6.03
C HIS A 259 -0.42 11.04 5.22
N ASN A 260 -1.60 10.96 5.81
CA ASN A 260 -2.81 10.53 5.12
C ASN A 260 -3.53 11.74 4.51
N PHE A 261 -3.84 11.64 3.22
CA PHE A 261 -4.65 12.59 2.45
C PHE A 261 -6.07 12.07 2.31
N ILE A 262 -7.06 12.93 2.49
CA ILE A 262 -8.48 12.58 2.47
C ILE A 262 -8.99 12.60 1.03
N ILE A 263 -9.37 11.44 0.54
CA ILE A 263 -10.04 11.28 -0.74
C ILE A 263 -11.55 11.36 -0.50
N LYS A 264 -12.23 12.26 -1.19
CA LYS A 264 -13.69 12.39 -1.12
C LYS A 264 -14.36 11.19 -1.82
N ASN A 265 -14.35 10.06 -1.15
CA ASN A 265 -14.89 8.79 -1.62
C ASN A 265 -15.62 8.06 -0.48
N ASP A 266 -16.80 7.56 -0.79
CA ASP A 266 -17.65 6.79 0.15
C ASP A 266 -17.24 5.32 0.30
N ALA A 267 -16.07 4.93 -0.18
CA ALA A 267 -15.52 3.58 -0.23
C ALA A 267 -16.29 2.59 -1.14
N GLU A 268 -17.25 3.06 -1.92
CA GLU A 268 -18.02 2.22 -2.86
C GLU A 268 -17.42 2.19 -4.26
N LYS A 269 -16.93 3.33 -4.74
CA LYS A 269 -16.46 3.50 -6.12
C LYS A 269 -14.95 3.60 -6.20
N THR A 270 -14.37 2.96 -7.21
CA THR A 270 -12.97 3.18 -7.55
C THR A 270 -12.83 4.50 -8.29
N VAL A 271 -12.06 5.44 -7.73
CA VAL A 271 -11.78 6.76 -8.28
C VAL A 271 -10.27 6.97 -8.41
N LYS A 272 -9.85 7.89 -9.29
CA LYS A 272 -8.43 8.29 -9.37
C LYS A 272 -8.07 9.08 -8.12
N ILE A 273 -7.02 8.66 -7.42
CA ILE A 273 -6.58 9.25 -6.16
C ILE A 273 -5.24 9.97 -6.26
N ALA A 274 -4.33 9.49 -7.12
CA ALA A 274 -3.01 10.07 -7.29
C ALA A 274 -2.44 9.83 -8.69
N VAL A 275 -1.39 10.60 -9.02
CA VAL A 275 -0.54 10.43 -10.21
C VAL A 275 0.91 10.59 -9.78
N LEU A 276 1.75 9.62 -10.12
CA LEU A 276 3.20 9.69 -9.94
C LEU A 276 3.88 9.68 -11.32
N GLU A 277 4.82 10.58 -11.54
CA GLU A 277 5.52 10.74 -12.81
C GLU A 277 7.01 10.84 -12.58
N SER A 278 7.82 10.16 -13.40
CA SER A 278 9.28 10.34 -13.45
C SER A 278 9.67 11.13 -14.70
N THR A 279 10.38 12.21 -14.53
CA THR A 279 10.91 12.99 -15.65
C THR A 279 12.13 12.32 -16.30
N GLU A 280 12.86 11.48 -15.58
CA GLU A 280 13.97 10.67 -16.11
C GLU A 280 13.47 9.63 -17.11
N SER A 281 12.62 8.72 -16.66
CA SER A 281 12.19 7.58 -17.46
C SER A 281 11.00 7.89 -18.39
N GLY A 282 10.28 8.98 -18.12
CA GLY A 282 9.00 9.28 -18.76
C GLY A 282 7.86 8.38 -18.33
N ARG A 283 8.05 7.51 -17.33
CA ARG A 283 6.96 6.69 -16.81
C ARG A 283 6.01 7.51 -15.98
N LYS A 284 4.74 7.17 -16.13
CA LYS A 284 3.63 7.72 -15.38
C LYS A 284 2.81 6.58 -14.79
N MET A 285 2.42 6.72 -13.53
CA MET A 285 1.52 5.82 -12.83
C MET A 285 0.29 6.60 -12.34
N ASP A 286 -0.88 6.27 -12.87
CA ASP A 286 -2.17 6.72 -12.34
C ASP A 286 -2.64 5.70 -11.30
N VAL A 287 -3.02 6.17 -10.11
CA VAL A 287 -3.48 5.32 -9.00
C VAL A 287 -4.97 5.51 -8.77
N TYR A 288 -5.70 4.41 -8.70
CA TYR A 288 -7.15 4.38 -8.45
C TYR A 288 -7.44 3.49 -7.25
N SER A 289 -8.43 3.87 -6.43
CA SER A 289 -8.89 3.04 -5.31
C SER A 289 -10.32 3.36 -4.92
N ASN A 290 -10.95 2.44 -4.20
CA ASN A 290 -12.20 2.69 -3.50
C ASN A 290 -11.98 3.17 -2.04
N ALA A 291 -10.74 3.24 -1.56
CA ALA A 291 -10.43 3.70 -0.20
C ALA A 291 -10.72 5.20 -0.01
N PRO A 292 -11.13 5.63 1.19
CA PRO A 292 -11.45 7.04 1.48
C PRO A 292 -10.22 7.92 1.72
N GLY A 293 -9.04 7.33 1.82
CA GLY A 293 -7.78 8.05 2.03
C GLY A 293 -6.62 7.42 1.26
N VAL A 294 -5.51 8.13 1.21
CA VAL A 294 -4.22 7.65 0.72
C VAL A 294 -3.10 8.16 1.61
N GLN A 295 -2.32 7.23 2.18
CA GLN A 295 -1.08 7.56 2.85
C GLN A 295 0.00 7.82 1.81
N LEU A 296 0.66 8.97 1.92
CA LEU A 296 1.92 9.27 1.24
C LEU A 296 3.06 9.05 2.22
N TYR A 297 3.91 8.04 1.94
CA TYR A 297 5.13 7.82 2.69
C TYR A 297 6.33 7.91 1.74
N THR A 298 7.28 8.79 2.06
CA THR A 298 8.39 9.12 1.17
C THR A 298 9.66 8.33 1.44
N GLY A 299 9.56 7.15 2.06
CA GLY A 299 10.70 6.27 2.31
C GLY A 299 11.71 6.87 3.28
N ASN A 300 11.23 7.47 4.36
CA ASN A 300 12.02 8.27 5.32
C ASN A 300 13.05 7.47 6.11
N HIS A 301 12.88 6.14 6.20
CA HIS A 301 13.78 5.21 6.91
C HIS A 301 14.61 4.33 5.98
N LEU A 302 14.42 4.45 4.66
CA LEU A 302 15.19 3.67 3.68
C LEU A 302 16.69 4.07 3.68
N THR A 303 17.53 3.15 3.20
CA THR A 303 18.93 3.40 2.94
C THR A 303 19.25 3.07 1.46
N PRO A 304 19.53 4.05 0.58
CA PRO A 304 19.45 5.48 0.85
C PRO A 304 18.04 5.99 1.09
N ILE A 305 17.91 7.08 1.85
CA ILE A 305 16.63 7.75 2.13
C ILE A 305 15.95 8.17 0.80
N HIS A 306 14.62 8.11 0.75
CA HIS A 306 13.80 8.46 -0.41
C HIS A 306 14.11 7.65 -1.68
N LYS A 307 14.54 6.41 -1.51
CA LYS A 307 14.74 5.50 -2.65
C LYS A 307 13.45 5.07 -3.32
N GLY A 308 12.33 5.13 -2.61
CA GLY A 308 10.99 4.78 -3.10
C GLY A 308 9.89 5.52 -2.34
N ILE A 309 8.70 5.56 -2.93
CA ILE A 309 7.52 6.26 -2.42
C ILE A 309 6.40 5.24 -2.27
N CYS A 310 5.70 5.25 -1.13
CA CYS A 310 4.46 4.51 -0.95
C CYS A 310 3.26 5.42 -1.17
N LEU A 311 2.30 4.94 -1.93
CA LEU A 311 0.96 5.48 -2.07
C LEU A 311 0.01 4.38 -1.63
N GLU A 312 -0.48 4.47 -0.41
CA GLU A 312 -1.21 3.41 0.28
C GLU A 312 -2.68 3.81 0.43
N PRO A 313 -3.55 3.38 -0.48
CA PRO A 313 -4.99 3.60 -0.30
C PRO A 313 -5.47 2.85 0.92
N GLN A 314 -6.17 3.55 1.84
CA GLN A 314 -6.60 2.97 3.12
C GLN A 314 -7.71 3.80 3.75
N TYR A 315 -8.33 3.29 4.81
CA TYR A 315 -9.08 4.12 5.75
C TYR A 315 -8.11 4.97 6.58
N PHE A 316 -8.63 6.02 7.20
CA PHE A 316 -7.77 6.96 7.92
C PHE A 316 -7.11 6.30 9.13
N PRO A 317 -5.82 6.59 9.40
CA PRO A 317 -5.13 6.08 10.58
C PRO A 317 -5.91 6.42 11.86
N ASP A 318 -5.97 5.48 12.80
CA ASP A 318 -6.64 5.59 14.10
C ASP A 318 -8.14 6.00 14.08
N SER A 319 -8.79 5.99 12.89
CA SER A 319 -10.19 6.42 12.76
C SER A 319 -11.15 5.58 13.62
N VAL A 320 -10.79 4.36 13.97
CA VAL A 320 -11.54 3.49 14.88
C VAL A 320 -11.69 4.06 16.29
N ASN A 321 -10.81 5.00 16.69
CA ASN A 321 -10.83 5.73 17.95
C ASN A 321 -11.42 7.15 17.86
N ALA A 322 -11.90 7.54 16.67
CA ALA A 322 -12.48 8.85 16.38
C ALA A 322 -13.86 8.76 15.74
N THR A 323 -14.66 7.78 16.17
CA THR A 323 -15.99 7.48 15.58
C THR A 323 -17.05 8.55 15.88
N ASP A 324 -16.77 9.48 16.78
CA ASP A 324 -17.55 10.68 17.05
C ASP A 324 -17.26 11.84 16.07
N ASN A 325 -16.22 11.73 15.24
CA ASN A 325 -15.90 12.69 14.21
C ASN A 325 -16.43 12.23 12.83
N PRO A 326 -17.61 12.71 12.38
CA PRO A 326 -18.20 12.27 11.13
C PRO A 326 -17.36 12.61 9.88
N LYS A 327 -16.38 13.51 9.98
CA LYS A 327 -15.46 13.83 8.89
C LYS A 327 -14.44 12.70 8.62
N LEU A 328 -14.25 11.79 9.58
CA LEU A 328 -13.39 10.61 9.46
C LEU A 328 -14.17 9.35 9.06
N ALA A 329 -15.45 9.48 8.73
CA ALA A 329 -16.22 8.40 8.12
C ALA A 329 -15.86 8.25 6.62
N PRO A 330 -16.01 7.04 6.02
CA PRO A 330 -16.46 5.80 6.66
C PRO A 330 -15.39 5.16 7.55
N TYR A 331 -15.80 4.29 8.48
CA TYR A 331 -14.91 3.57 9.38
C TYR A 331 -14.74 2.11 8.93
N PRO A 332 -13.59 1.47 9.17
CA PRO A 332 -13.26 0.14 8.66
C PRO A 332 -13.84 -1.01 9.50
N PHE A 333 -15.04 -0.86 10.03
CA PHE A 333 -15.74 -1.92 10.76
C PHE A 333 -16.37 -2.91 9.79
N LEU A 334 -16.04 -4.20 9.93
CA LEU A 334 -16.64 -5.32 9.23
C LEU A 334 -17.56 -6.07 10.18
N LYS A 335 -18.87 -6.12 9.85
CA LYS A 335 -19.85 -6.86 10.63
C LYS A 335 -19.76 -8.36 10.39
N ALA A 336 -20.09 -9.15 11.42
CA ALA A 336 -20.13 -10.60 11.32
C ALA A 336 -21.03 -11.07 10.15
N GLY A 337 -20.46 -11.89 9.27
CA GLY A 337 -21.15 -12.41 8.09
C GLY A 337 -21.15 -11.52 6.86
N ASP A 338 -20.84 -10.22 7.01
CA ASP A 338 -20.71 -9.31 5.87
C ASP A 338 -19.37 -9.54 5.13
N THR A 339 -19.32 -9.03 3.90
CA THR A 339 -18.11 -9.04 3.08
C THR A 339 -17.69 -7.60 2.78
N ALA A 340 -16.44 -7.26 3.09
CA ALA A 340 -15.83 -6.01 2.68
C ALA A 340 -14.88 -6.23 1.49
N THR A 341 -14.73 -5.22 0.64
CA THR A 341 -13.89 -5.29 -0.56
C THR A 341 -12.99 -4.05 -0.64
N PHE A 342 -11.69 -4.29 -0.72
CA PHE A 342 -10.68 -3.29 -1.01
C PHE A 342 -10.19 -3.44 -2.45
N LYS A 343 -10.05 -2.32 -3.15
CA LYS A 343 -9.57 -2.27 -4.54
C LYS A 343 -8.51 -1.21 -4.71
N VAL A 344 -7.43 -1.59 -5.40
CA VAL A 344 -6.45 -0.63 -5.92
C VAL A 344 -6.06 -1.02 -7.34
N MET A 345 -5.85 -0.01 -8.19
CA MET A 345 -5.42 -0.20 -9.57
C MET A 345 -4.34 0.82 -9.92
N TYR A 346 -3.31 0.36 -10.60
CA TYR A 346 -2.19 1.14 -11.10
C TYR A 346 -2.14 1.05 -12.61
N ASP A 347 -2.32 2.20 -13.30
CA ASP A 347 -2.17 2.31 -14.75
C ASP A 347 -0.82 2.91 -15.10
N PHE A 348 0.01 2.15 -15.78
CA PHE A 348 1.34 2.58 -16.22
C PHE A 348 1.30 3.01 -17.68
N SER A 349 1.81 4.20 -17.96
CA SER A 349 1.91 4.82 -19.30
C SER A 349 3.19 5.64 -19.42
N ILE A 350 3.39 6.25 -20.60
CA ILE A 350 4.50 7.17 -20.88
C ILE A 350 3.92 8.58 -21.03
N ILE A 351 4.63 9.60 -20.49
CA ILE A 351 4.34 11.04 -20.64
C ILE A 351 5.05 11.61 -21.88
#